data_51d4d62e78dba745cee59ce17dfc785e
#
_entry.id   51d4d62e78dba745cee59ce17dfc785e
#
_cell.length_a   1.000
_cell.length_b   1.000
_cell.length_c   1.000
_cell.angle_alpha   90.00
_cell.angle_beta   90.00
_cell.angle_gamma   90.00
#
_symmetry.space_group_name_H-M   'P 1'
#
loop_
_entity.id
_entity.type
_entity.pdbx_description
1 polymer ?
#
loop_
_entity_poly.entity_id
_entity_poly.type
_entity_poly.pdbx_seq_one_letter_code
_entity_poly.pdbx_strand_id
1 'polypeptide(L)'
;PVPSGMVKKPVKDRVILLGDAAGMAKPTTGGGIGPGFHQIQSILQPLAKAIQEDNLSQAHLRSITKKSWDAMKKEQDRARALRNLLVSDCTDDALDKHFANFSHPDTLQLINDIGDIEKPVPLGMALLKNVPAFRKLALRAGVKLLLS
;
A
#
# COMPACT_ATOMS: atom_id res chain seq x y z
N PRO A 1 16.21 -6.11 -4.67
CA PRO A 1 14.76 -6.26 -4.50
C PRO A 1 14.24 -5.18 -3.54
N VAL A 2 13.12 -4.55 -3.88
CA VAL A 2 12.45 -3.58 -3.01
C VAL A 2 11.55 -4.34 -2.02
N PRO A 3 11.69 -4.13 -0.70
CA PRO A 3 10.91 -4.85 0.30
C PRO A 3 9.48 -4.28 0.38
N SER A 4 8.58 -4.80 -0.44
CA SER A 4 7.19 -4.37 -0.56
C SER A 4 6.20 -5.27 0.19
N GLY A 5 6.53 -5.72 1.36
CA GLY A 5 5.66 -6.56 2.19
C GLY A 5 6.06 -6.46 3.65
N MET A 6 5.13 -6.03 4.49
CA MET A 6 5.44 -5.81 5.90
C MET A 6 5.91 -7.09 6.59
N VAL A 7 7.01 -6.96 7.33
CA VAL A 7 7.56 -8.07 8.13
C VAL A 7 6.58 -8.50 9.22
N LYS A 8 6.56 -9.80 9.54
CA LYS A 8 5.61 -10.35 10.53
C LYS A 8 5.84 -9.85 11.96
N LYS A 9 7.09 -9.57 12.32
CA LYS A 9 7.49 -9.17 13.68
C LYS A 9 8.37 -7.93 13.65
N PRO A 10 7.81 -6.74 13.36
CA PRO A 10 8.58 -5.51 13.21
C PRO A 10 8.98 -4.85 14.53
N VAL A 11 8.54 -5.38 15.68
CA VAL A 11 8.81 -4.84 17.02
C VAL A 11 9.40 -5.89 17.93
N LYS A 12 10.44 -5.53 18.67
CA LYS A 12 11.01 -6.25 19.80
C LYS A 12 11.28 -5.28 20.96
N ASP A 13 11.77 -5.79 22.11
CA ASP A 13 12.20 -4.91 23.19
C ASP A 13 13.24 -3.91 22.68
N ARG A 14 12.98 -2.63 22.92
CA ARG A 14 13.80 -1.47 22.49
C ARG A 14 14.02 -1.32 20.99
N VAL A 15 13.26 -2.03 20.14
CA VAL A 15 13.45 -2.03 18.67
C VAL A 15 12.10 -1.89 17.96
N ILE A 16 12.03 -0.93 17.05
CA ILE A 16 10.95 -0.77 16.07
C ILE A 16 11.58 -0.70 14.67
N LEU A 17 11.17 -1.57 13.76
CA LEU A 17 11.55 -1.46 12.35
C LEU A 17 10.60 -0.47 11.66
N LEU A 18 11.17 0.38 10.80
CA LEU A 18 10.44 1.40 10.04
C LEU A 18 10.87 1.40 8.57
N GLY A 19 10.06 1.99 7.71
CA GLY A 19 10.37 2.13 6.29
C GLY A 19 10.68 0.80 5.60
N ASP A 20 11.71 0.76 4.78
CA ASP A 20 12.11 -0.43 4.03
C ASP A 20 12.54 -1.60 4.92
N ALA A 21 13.14 -1.33 6.08
CA ALA A 21 13.48 -2.36 7.06
C ALA A 21 12.25 -3.10 7.60
N ALA A 22 11.09 -2.44 7.62
CA ALA A 22 9.81 -3.05 7.98
C ALA A 22 9.01 -3.56 6.76
N GLY A 23 9.55 -3.44 5.55
CA GLY A 23 8.87 -3.81 4.31
C GLY A 23 7.73 -2.86 3.93
N MET A 24 7.87 -1.56 4.24
CA MET A 24 6.81 -0.56 4.05
C MET A 24 6.80 0.09 2.66
N ALA A 25 7.68 -0.32 1.74
CA ALA A 25 7.64 0.18 0.36
C ALA A 25 6.32 -0.15 -0.33
N LYS A 26 5.78 0.81 -1.07
CA LYS A 26 4.50 0.63 -1.81
C LYS A 26 4.65 -0.45 -2.88
N PRO A 27 3.74 -1.43 -2.95
CA PRO A 27 3.83 -2.52 -3.92
C PRO A 27 3.70 -2.07 -5.38
N THR A 28 3.12 -0.89 -5.63
CA THR A 28 2.88 -0.34 -6.97
C THR A 28 4.05 0.45 -7.51
N THR A 29 4.67 1.30 -6.68
CA THR A 29 5.69 2.27 -7.10
C THR A 29 7.07 2.01 -6.53
N GLY A 30 7.20 1.11 -5.55
CA GLY A 30 8.45 0.87 -4.83
C GLY A 30 8.84 1.99 -3.84
N GLY A 31 8.07 3.08 -3.78
CA GLY A 31 8.35 4.21 -2.89
C GLY A 31 8.15 3.87 -1.42
N GLY A 32 9.17 4.04 -0.59
CA GLY A 32 9.17 3.76 0.85
C GLY A 32 9.26 5.00 1.74
N ILE A 33 9.75 6.13 1.20
CA ILE A 33 9.99 7.37 1.97
C ILE A 33 8.68 7.92 2.57
N GLY A 34 7.66 8.16 1.76
CA GLY A 34 6.37 8.67 2.22
C GLY A 34 5.72 7.78 3.28
N PRO A 35 5.56 6.46 3.04
CA PRO A 35 5.09 5.51 4.06
C PRO A 35 5.92 5.55 5.35
N GLY A 36 7.26 5.61 5.26
CA GLY A 36 8.15 5.69 6.42
C GLY A 36 7.92 6.95 7.26
N PHE A 37 7.85 8.12 6.63
CA PHE A 37 7.56 9.38 7.33
C PHE A 37 6.17 9.40 7.96
N HIS A 38 5.15 8.93 7.24
CA HIS A 38 3.80 8.82 7.78
C HIS A 38 3.74 7.92 9.02
N GLN A 39 4.50 6.83 8.99
CA GLN A 39 4.61 5.91 10.13
C GLN A 39 5.25 6.58 11.34
N ILE A 40 6.40 7.25 11.14
CA ILE A 40 7.07 7.98 12.22
C ILE A 40 6.12 9.03 12.81
N GLN A 41 5.48 9.84 11.98
CA GLN A 41 4.56 10.87 12.43
C GLN A 41 3.42 10.31 13.28
N SER A 42 2.89 9.14 12.90
CA SER A 42 1.76 8.51 13.61
C SER A 42 2.11 7.99 15.01
N ILE A 43 3.39 7.69 15.27
CA ILE A 43 3.84 7.12 16.55
C ILE A 43 4.73 8.07 17.36
N LEU A 44 5.09 9.25 16.83
CA LEU A 44 6.10 10.13 17.38
C LEU A 44 5.84 10.49 18.86
N GLN A 45 4.64 10.98 19.15
CA GLN A 45 4.30 11.43 20.52
C GLN A 45 4.28 10.26 21.53
N PRO A 46 3.57 9.13 21.27
CA PRO A 46 3.57 8.03 22.21
C PRO A 46 4.94 7.36 22.33
N LEU A 47 5.76 7.37 21.27
CA LEU A 47 7.13 6.84 21.33
C LEU A 47 8.04 7.74 22.18
N ALA A 48 7.96 9.06 22.03
CA ALA A 48 8.72 10.00 22.84
C ALA A 48 8.39 9.82 24.33
N LYS A 49 7.11 9.67 24.68
CA LYS A 49 6.68 9.37 26.05
C LYS A 49 7.25 8.03 26.55
N ALA A 50 7.18 6.98 25.75
CA ALA A 50 7.73 5.67 26.10
C ALA A 50 9.24 5.70 26.37
N ILE A 51 9.99 6.53 25.63
CA ILE A 51 11.43 6.73 25.85
C ILE A 51 11.68 7.45 27.17
N GLN A 52 10.93 8.53 27.46
CA GLN A 52 11.06 9.27 28.72
C GLN A 52 10.77 8.40 29.96
N GLU A 53 9.82 7.49 29.85
CA GLU A 53 9.40 6.58 30.90
C GLU A 53 10.21 5.29 30.97
N ASP A 54 11.22 5.10 30.08
CA ASP A 54 11.96 3.86 29.83
C ASP A 54 11.07 2.60 29.67
N ASN A 55 9.85 2.81 29.15
CA ASN A 55 8.90 1.74 28.89
C ASN A 55 9.00 1.26 27.43
N LEU A 56 10.09 0.59 27.12
CA LEU A 56 10.43 0.14 25.76
C LEU A 56 10.25 -1.37 25.56
N SER A 57 9.39 -1.99 26.36
CA SER A 57 9.03 -3.40 26.19
C SER A 57 8.33 -3.66 24.84
N GLN A 58 8.55 -4.84 24.28
CA GLN A 58 7.89 -5.25 23.02
C GLN A 58 6.37 -5.08 23.09
N ALA A 59 5.75 -5.42 24.21
CA ALA A 59 4.30 -5.30 24.39
C ALA A 59 3.85 -3.84 24.28
N HIS A 60 4.54 -2.93 24.96
CA HIS A 60 4.21 -1.51 24.94
C HIS A 60 4.47 -0.89 23.55
N LEU A 61 5.63 -1.15 22.95
CA LEU A 61 5.95 -0.65 21.60
C LEU A 61 4.98 -1.19 20.54
N ARG A 62 4.52 -2.44 20.66
CA ARG A 62 3.45 -2.98 19.78
C ARG A 62 2.13 -2.24 19.96
N SER A 63 1.75 -1.89 21.19
CA SER A 63 0.51 -1.15 21.44
C SER A 63 0.53 0.24 20.76
N ILE A 64 1.68 0.92 20.79
CA ILE A 64 1.90 2.22 20.13
C ILE A 64 1.77 2.10 18.61
N THR A 65 2.37 1.06 18.01
CA THR A 65 2.49 0.93 16.55
C THR A 65 1.29 0.25 15.90
N LYS A 66 0.54 -0.57 16.64
CA LYS A 66 -0.47 -1.51 16.10
C LYS A 66 -1.46 -0.85 15.14
N LYS A 67 -2.10 0.24 15.56
CA LYS A 67 -3.17 0.89 14.78
C LYS A 67 -2.68 1.37 13.41
N SER A 68 -1.54 2.06 13.38
CA SER A 68 -0.98 2.62 12.15
C SER A 68 -0.42 1.52 11.24
N TRP A 69 0.13 0.45 11.81
CA TRP A 69 0.68 -0.66 11.01
C TRP A 69 -0.39 -1.57 10.44
N ASP A 70 -1.45 -1.85 11.18
CA ASP A 70 -2.59 -2.60 10.66
C ASP A 70 -3.24 -1.84 9.49
N ALA A 71 -3.38 -0.51 9.60
CA ALA A 71 -3.89 0.32 8.52
C ALA A 71 -2.97 0.30 7.28
N MET A 72 -1.66 0.46 7.47
CA MET A 72 -0.68 0.42 6.39
C MET A 72 -0.61 -0.96 5.73
N LYS A 73 -0.63 -2.03 6.53
CA LYS A 73 -0.67 -3.40 5.99
C LYS A 73 -1.87 -3.62 5.09
N LYS A 74 -3.05 -3.20 5.54
CA LYS A 74 -4.29 -3.29 4.75
C LYS A 74 -4.20 -2.52 3.44
N GLU A 75 -3.62 -1.32 3.45
CA GLU A 75 -3.40 -0.52 2.25
C GLU A 75 -2.42 -1.20 1.28
N GLN A 76 -1.30 -1.72 1.78
CA GLN A 76 -0.33 -2.46 0.97
C GLN A 76 -0.91 -3.73 0.36
N ASP A 77 -1.69 -4.49 1.12
CA ASP A 77 -2.32 -5.72 0.62
C ASP A 77 -3.32 -5.40 -0.51
N ARG A 78 -4.10 -4.32 -0.39
CA ARG A 78 -4.98 -3.82 -1.45
C ARG A 78 -4.22 -3.33 -2.68
N ALA A 79 -3.17 -2.52 -2.48
CA ALA A 79 -2.32 -2.02 -3.57
C ALA A 79 -1.65 -3.18 -4.32
N ARG A 80 -1.20 -4.21 -3.61
CA ARG A 80 -0.64 -5.42 -4.20
C ARG A 80 -1.69 -6.21 -5.00
N ALA A 81 -2.89 -6.38 -4.46
CA ALA A 81 -3.97 -7.06 -5.18
C ALA A 81 -4.30 -6.35 -6.49
N LEU A 82 -4.39 -5.01 -6.48
CA LEU A 82 -4.60 -4.21 -7.68
C LEU A 82 -3.44 -4.33 -8.68
N ARG A 83 -2.19 -4.23 -8.23
CA ARG A 83 -1.01 -4.41 -9.08
C ARG A 83 -1.00 -5.78 -9.74
N ASN A 84 -1.24 -6.83 -8.97
CA ASN A 84 -1.23 -8.20 -9.51
C ASN A 84 -2.34 -8.37 -10.55
N LEU A 85 -3.53 -7.85 -10.28
CA LEU A 85 -4.66 -7.92 -11.21
C LEU A 85 -4.40 -7.17 -12.53
N LEU A 86 -3.77 -5.99 -12.45
CA LEU A 86 -3.60 -5.11 -13.61
C LEU A 86 -2.28 -5.36 -14.37
N VAL A 87 -1.29 -5.96 -13.72
CA VAL A 87 0.07 -6.10 -14.29
C VAL A 87 0.61 -7.50 -14.12
N SER A 88 0.86 -7.96 -12.89
CA SER A 88 1.70 -9.15 -12.64
C SER A 88 1.04 -10.49 -13.04
N ASP A 89 -0.29 -10.57 -12.98
CA ASP A 89 -1.05 -11.78 -13.33
C ASP A 89 -1.51 -11.75 -14.81
N CYS A 90 -0.97 -10.83 -15.62
CA CYS A 90 -1.34 -10.63 -17.02
C CYS A 90 -0.32 -11.28 -17.98
N THR A 91 -0.80 -11.71 -19.15
CA THR A 91 0.04 -12.02 -20.30
C THR A 91 0.49 -10.74 -21.00
N ASP A 92 1.52 -10.79 -21.84
CA ASP A 92 2.01 -9.63 -22.59
C ASP A 92 0.90 -9.00 -23.45
N ASP A 93 0.10 -9.81 -24.16
CA ASP A 93 -1.06 -9.33 -24.93
C ASP A 93 -2.11 -8.61 -24.06
N ALA A 94 -2.30 -9.05 -22.82
CA ALA A 94 -3.22 -8.41 -21.90
C ALA A 94 -2.64 -7.09 -21.37
N LEU A 95 -1.33 -7.02 -21.13
CA LEU A 95 -0.62 -5.79 -20.76
C LEU A 95 -0.70 -4.75 -21.89
N ASP A 96 -0.45 -5.13 -23.14
CA ASP A 96 -0.56 -4.23 -24.29
C ASP A 96 -1.97 -3.62 -24.40
N LYS A 97 -3.00 -4.44 -24.20
CA LYS A 97 -4.39 -3.95 -24.14
C LYS A 97 -4.63 -3.02 -22.96
N HIS A 98 -4.05 -3.30 -21.79
CA HIS A 98 -4.15 -2.39 -20.64
C HIS A 98 -3.47 -1.06 -20.93
N PHE A 99 -2.27 -1.05 -21.51
CA PHE A 99 -1.55 0.16 -21.89
C PHE A 99 -2.32 0.98 -22.93
N ALA A 100 -2.92 0.34 -23.93
CA ALA A 100 -3.78 1.01 -24.90
C ALA A 100 -4.99 1.69 -24.21
N ASN A 101 -5.61 1.00 -23.23
CA ASN A 101 -6.70 1.58 -22.43
C ASN A 101 -6.24 2.71 -21.51
N PHE A 102 -5.05 2.62 -20.92
CA PHE A 102 -4.47 3.71 -20.12
C PHE A 102 -4.15 4.94 -20.96
N SER A 103 -3.80 4.77 -22.23
CA SER A 103 -3.50 5.86 -23.16
C SER A 103 -4.76 6.54 -23.73
N HIS A 104 -5.97 6.03 -23.45
CA HIS A 104 -7.21 6.65 -23.90
C HIS A 104 -7.41 8.02 -23.21
N PRO A 105 -7.83 9.09 -23.94
CA PRO A 105 -7.96 10.44 -23.37
C PRO A 105 -8.75 10.51 -22.08
N ASP A 106 -9.92 9.86 -22.00
CA ASP A 106 -10.77 9.86 -20.81
C ASP A 106 -10.10 9.17 -19.62
N THR A 107 -9.31 8.14 -19.89
CA THR A 107 -8.55 7.43 -18.84
C THR A 107 -7.41 8.30 -18.33
N LEU A 108 -6.69 8.99 -19.23
CA LEU A 108 -5.62 9.93 -18.86
C LEU A 108 -6.19 11.10 -18.06
N GLN A 109 -7.36 11.63 -18.45
CA GLN A 109 -8.04 12.67 -17.69
C GLN A 109 -8.33 12.19 -16.27
N LEU A 110 -8.93 11.01 -16.12
CA LEU A 110 -9.20 10.42 -14.80
C LEU A 110 -7.93 10.25 -13.95
N ILE A 111 -6.83 9.79 -14.57
CA ILE A 111 -5.53 9.65 -13.90
C ILE A 111 -5.00 11.01 -13.43
N ASN A 112 -5.11 12.04 -14.27
CA ASN A 112 -4.67 13.40 -13.92
C ASN A 112 -5.50 14.01 -12.81
N ASP A 113 -6.82 13.76 -12.79
CA ASP A 113 -7.74 14.37 -11.82
C ASP A 113 -7.60 13.77 -10.41
N ILE A 114 -7.36 12.46 -10.30
CA ILE A 114 -7.38 11.77 -9.01
C ILE A 114 -6.12 10.93 -8.72
N GLY A 115 -5.15 10.94 -9.64
CA GLY A 115 -3.91 10.18 -9.47
C GLY A 115 -3.07 10.74 -8.33
N ASP A 116 -2.78 9.89 -7.34
CA ASP A 116 -1.89 10.19 -6.23
C ASP A 116 -0.88 9.04 -6.07
N ILE A 117 0.38 9.33 -6.31
CA ILE A 117 1.47 8.34 -6.19
C ILE A 117 1.61 7.82 -4.75
N GLU A 118 1.21 8.63 -3.76
CA GLU A 118 1.21 8.21 -2.36
C GLU A 118 0.02 7.33 -2.01
N LYS A 119 -1.11 7.47 -2.74
CA LYS A 119 -2.37 6.75 -2.49
C LYS A 119 -2.89 6.07 -3.75
N PRO A 120 -2.23 5.00 -4.25
CA PRO A 120 -2.58 4.36 -5.52
C PRO A 120 -3.92 3.61 -5.50
N VAL A 121 -4.42 3.22 -4.33
CA VAL A 121 -5.67 2.42 -4.22
C VAL A 121 -6.90 3.18 -4.71
N PRO A 122 -7.15 4.46 -4.34
CA PRO A 122 -8.27 5.22 -4.88
C PRO A 122 -8.27 5.30 -6.40
N LEU A 123 -7.12 5.58 -7.01
CA LEU A 123 -6.99 5.60 -8.49
C LEU A 123 -7.30 4.22 -9.08
N GLY A 124 -6.71 3.16 -8.56
CA GLY A 124 -6.95 1.79 -9.03
C GLY A 124 -8.42 1.40 -8.96
N MET A 125 -9.11 1.75 -7.87
CA MET A 125 -10.55 1.50 -7.72
C MET A 125 -11.38 2.33 -8.72
N ALA A 126 -11.01 3.59 -8.95
CA ALA A 126 -11.69 4.45 -9.93
C ALA A 126 -11.51 3.95 -11.36
N LEU A 127 -10.33 3.47 -11.74
CA LEU A 127 -10.07 2.84 -13.04
C LEU A 127 -10.95 1.60 -13.24
N LEU A 128 -11.01 0.71 -12.25
CA LEU A 128 -11.87 -0.49 -12.33
C LEU A 128 -13.36 -0.14 -12.45
N LYS A 129 -13.81 0.95 -11.83
CA LYS A 129 -15.21 1.38 -11.85
C LYS A 129 -15.58 2.12 -13.14
N ASN A 130 -14.73 3.07 -13.57
CA ASN A 130 -15.10 4.07 -14.57
C ASN A 130 -14.60 3.74 -15.99
N VAL A 131 -13.53 2.92 -16.14
CA VAL A 131 -13.00 2.55 -17.44
C VAL A 131 -13.67 1.26 -17.94
N PRO A 132 -14.51 1.32 -19.02
CA PRO A 132 -15.28 0.16 -19.48
C PRO A 132 -14.44 -1.08 -19.76
N ALA A 133 -13.23 -0.91 -20.30
CA ALA A 133 -12.31 -2.00 -20.60
C ALA A 133 -11.89 -2.81 -19.37
N PHE A 134 -11.89 -2.20 -18.17
CA PHE A 134 -11.52 -2.86 -16.93
C PHE A 134 -12.70 -3.45 -16.13
N ARG A 135 -13.94 -3.36 -16.66
CA ARG A 135 -15.14 -3.91 -15.96
C ARG A 135 -15.04 -5.40 -15.68
N LYS A 136 -14.50 -6.18 -16.60
CA LYS A 136 -14.28 -7.63 -16.38
C LYS A 136 -13.26 -7.89 -15.25
N LEU A 137 -12.31 -7.00 -15.08
CA LEU A 137 -11.33 -7.08 -14.00
C LEU A 137 -11.93 -6.66 -12.65
N ALA A 138 -12.92 -5.75 -12.64
CA ALA A 138 -13.62 -5.33 -11.43
C ALA A 138 -14.27 -6.51 -10.68
N LEU A 139 -14.86 -7.45 -11.42
CA LEU A 139 -15.43 -8.68 -10.83
C LEU A 139 -14.36 -9.52 -10.13
N ARG A 140 -13.20 -9.70 -10.77
CA ARG A 140 -12.07 -10.43 -10.18
C ARG A 140 -11.47 -9.70 -8.98
N ALA A 141 -11.40 -8.36 -9.05
CA ALA A 141 -10.92 -7.53 -7.95
C ALA A 141 -11.85 -7.63 -6.72
N GLY A 142 -13.16 -7.59 -6.93
CA GLY A 142 -14.16 -7.73 -5.86
C GLY A 142 -13.97 -9.03 -5.09
N VAL A 143 -13.78 -10.14 -5.75
CA VAL A 143 -13.51 -11.44 -5.11
C VAL A 143 -12.19 -11.44 -4.34
N LYS A 144 -11.09 -10.96 -4.95
CA LYS A 144 -9.76 -10.92 -4.28
C LYS A 144 -9.72 -9.95 -3.09
N LEU A 145 -10.41 -8.80 -3.18
CA LEU A 145 -10.42 -7.79 -2.12
C LEU A 145 -11.37 -8.14 -0.95
N LEU A 146 -12.36 -9.01 -1.18
CA LEU A 146 -13.25 -9.51 -0.13
C LEU A 146 -12.61 -10.67 0.65
N LEU A 147 -11.66 -11.38 0.02
CA LEU A 147 -10.95 -12.52 0.63
C LEU A 147 -9.64 -12.13 1.32
N SER A 148 -9.19 -10.87 1.23
CA SER A 148 -8.00 -10.32 1.90
C SER A 148 -8.38 -9.41 3.08
#